data_ba23aa77a7c817c8d65ebd9d02479612
#
_entry.id   ba23aa77a7c817c8d65ebd9d02479612
#
_cell.length_a   1.000
_cell.length_b   1.000
_cell.length_c   1.000
_cell.angle_alpha   90.00
_cell.angle_beta   90.00
_cell.angle_gamma   90.00
#
_symmetry.space_group_name_H-M   'P 1'
#
loop_
_entity.id
_entity.type
_entity.pdbx_description
1 polymer ?
#
loop_
_entity_poly.entity_id
_entity_poly.type
_entity_poly.pdbx_seq_one_letter_code
_entity_poly.pdbx_strand_id
1 'polypeptide(L)'
;MKNRRKGTSATSPKATARLALTALLAAALALPLGGCFGIPDPDEIAGKADEVASQAEELASQAQELAGTLSSVEWGKVSRLVVKDAASGEVVREVTDQGEIERAFAPLSDENGLASSPEEPAEHVFELWQPETQKAGQSADSLEEVEVLEATTYEGSPVVTLEMSPIGLRLHISSQAAADSLRGLAE
;
A
#
# COMPACT_ATOMS: atom_id res chain seq x y z
N MET A 1 36.77 23.90 44.17
CA MET A 1 36.93 23.55 42.75
C MET A 1 35.57 23.19 42.18
N LYS A 2 35.06 24.02 41.30
CA LYS A 2 33.63 24.05 40.86
C LYS A 2 33.58 23.61 39.40
N ASN A 3 33.15 22.35 39.14
CA ASN A 3 33.06 21.81 37.78
C ASN A 3 31.64 22.00 37.22
N ARG A 4 31.51 22.95 36.30
CA ARG A 4 30.30 23.20 35.51
C ARG A 4 30.24 22.19 34.35
N ARG A 5 29.29 21.26 34.37
CA ARG A 5 28.95 20.47 33.18
C ARG A 5 27.98 21.28 32.30
N LYS A 6 28.39 21.58 31.06
CA LYS A 6 27.59 22.12 30.00
C LYS A 6 26.66 21.02 29.51
N GLY A 7 25.34 21.26 29.60
CA GLY A 7 24.33 20.45 28.92
C GLY A 7 24.30 20.77 27.44
N THR A 8 24.57 19.79 26.60
CA THR A 8 24.32 19.82 25.16
C THR A 8 22.88 19.41 24.90
N SER A 9 22.05 20.36 24.46
CA SER A 9 20.70 20.09 23.98
C SER A 9 20.77 19.30 22.66
N ALA A 10 20.32 18.07 22.67
CA ALA A 10 20.12 17.27 21.48
C ALA A 10 18.83 17.73 20.79
N THR A 11 18.96 18.41 19.68
CA THR A 11 17.87 18.80 18.79
C THR A 11 17.38 17.56 18.04
N SER A 12 16.13 17.20 18.24
CA SER A 12 15.47 16.04 17.64
C SER A 12 15.21 16.27 16.14
N PRO A 13 15.59 15.34 15.23
CA PRO A 13 15.46 15.53 13.78
C PRO A 13 14.07 15.17 13.20
N LYS A 14 13.00 15.23 14.00
CA LYS A 14 11.65 14.82 13.54
C LYS A 14 10.79 15.93 12.91
N ALA A 15 11.30 17.15 12.77
CA ALA A 15 10.49 18.27 12.30
C ALA A 15 10.71 18.68 10.83
N THR A 16 11.67 18.10 10.12
CA THR A 16 12.03 18.54 8.75
C THR A 16 11.45 17.69 7.62
N ALA A 17 10.83 16.55 7.90
CA ALA A 17 10.27 15.66 6.86
C ALA A 17 8.90 16.10 6.31
N ARG A 18 8.18 17.01 6.98
CA ARG A 18 6.82 17.43 6.57
C ARG A 18 6.74 18.59 5.58
N LEU A 19 7.85 19.27 5.30
CA LEU A 19 7.88 20.45 4.42
C LEU A 19 8.36 20.16 2.99
N ALA A 20 8.86 18.94 2.70
CA ALA A 20 9.36 18.59 1.37
C ALA A 20 8.26 18.10 0.40
N LEU A 21 7.13 17.62 0.91
CA LEU A 21 6.07 17.03 0.07
C LEU A 21 5.20 18.08 -0.64
N THR A 22 5.07 19.27 -0.08
CA THR A 22 4.25 20.37 -0.66
C THR A 22 4.93 21.13 -1.79
N ALA A 23 6.25 21.02 -1.96
CA ALA A 23 6.98 21.73 -2.99
C ALA A 23 7.02 21.01 -4.35
N LEU A 24 6.79 19.71 -4.40
CA LEU A 24 6.86 18.90 -5.63
C LEU A 24 5.54 18.94 -6.44
N LEU A 25 4.41 19.16 -5.82
CA LEU A 25 3.12 19.27 -6.53
C LEU A 25 2.97 20.57 -7.32
N ALA A 26 3.67 21.64 -6.93
CA ALA A 26 3.59 22.95 -7.60
C ALA A 26 4.41 23.01 -8.92
N ALA A 27 5.35 22.11 -9.14
CA ALA A 27 6.22 22.11 -10.33
C ALA A 27 5.64 21.38 -11.54
N ALA A 28 4.64 20.52 -11.36
CA ALA A 28 4.03 19.75 -12.46
C ALA A 28 3.00 20.56 -13.27
N LEU A 29 2.55 21.73 -12.79
CA LEU A 29 1.59 22.59 -13.48
C LEU A 29 2.22 23.61 -14.45
N ALA A 30 3.55 23.62 -14.61
CA ALA A 30 4.28 24.58 -15.44
C ALA A 30 4.81 24.00 -16.76
N LEU A 31 4.10 23.08 -17.43
CA LEU A 31 4.47 22.56 -18.77
C LEU A 31 3.41 22.90 -19.80
N PRO A 32 3.77 23.06 -21.06
CA PRO A 32 4.16 24.26 -21.77
C PRO A 32 2.97 24.83 -22.52
N LEU A 33 2.51 26.00 -22.16
CA LEU A 33 1.57 26.80 -22.97
C LEU A 33 2.31 27.52 -24.11
N GLY A 34 2.93 26.75 -24.98
CA GLY A 34 3.46 27.19 -26.24
C GLY A 34 2.59 26.73 -27.41
N GLY A 35 1.38 27.25 -27.52
CA GLY A 35 0.49 27.02 -28.64
C GLY A 35 -0.62 28.04 -28.64
N CYS A 36 -0.74 28.86 -29.67
CA CYS A 36 -1.79 29.85 -29.91
C CYS A 36 -3.17 29.22 -29.95
N PHE A 37 -3.79 29.06 -28.80
CA PHE A 37 -5.24 28.88 -28.64
C PHE A 37 -5.70 29.72 -27.46
N GLY A 38 -6.88 30.35 -27.61
CA GLY A 38 -7.44 31.37 -26.74
C GLY A 38 -7.23 31.11 -25.25
N ILE A 39 -7.02 32.19 -24.52
CA ILE A 39 -6.87 32.17 -23.06
C ILE A 39 -8.10 31.45 -22.49
N PRO A 40 -7.94 30.29 -21.85
CA PRO A 40 -9.07 29.62 -21.20
C PRO A 40 -9.67 30.54 -20.17
N ASP A 41 -10.99 30.48 -20.02
CA ASP A 41 -11.74 31.29 -19.06
C ASP A 41 -11.17 31.01 -17.64
N PRO A 42 -10.85 32.08 -16.85
CA PRO A 42 -10.34 31.91 -15.50
C PRO A 42 -11.22 30.99 -14.63
N ASP A 43 -12.54 31.01 -14.85
CA ASP A 43 -13.50 30.18 -14.14
C ASP A 43 -13.38 28.68 -14.53
N GLU A 44 -12.99 28.38 -15.79
CA GLU A 44 -12.74 27.00 -16.23
C GLU A 44 -11.43 26.45 -15.62
N ILE A 45 -10.41 27.30 -15.50
CA ILE A 45 -9.14 26.93 -14.83
C ILE A 45 -9.38 26.71 -13.35
N ALA A 46 -10.16 27.56 -12.68
CA ALA A 46 -10.50 27.40 -11.28
C ALA A 46 -11.29 26.11 -11.03
N GLY A 47 -12.27 25.77 -11.88
CA GLY A 47 -13.03 24.52 -11.75
C GLY A 47 -12.18 23.26 -11.91
N LYS A 48 -11.22 23.27 -12.84
CA LYS A 48 -10.27 22.14 -12.99
C LYS A 48 -9.29 22.05 -11.82
N ALA A 49 -8.88 23.18 -11.26
CA ALA A 49 -8.01 23.17 -10.09
C ALA A 49 -8.72 22.59 -8.85
N ASP A 50 -9.99 22.91 -8.65
CA ASP A 50 -10.79 22.37 -7.55
C ASP A 50 -11.04 20.86 -7.73
N GLU A 51 -11.27 20.41 -8.97
CA GLU A 51 -11.43 18.98 -9.28
C GLU A 51 -10.14 18.19 -8.99
N VAL A 52 -8.98 18.71 -9.42
CA VAL A 52 -7.66 18.11 -9.14
C VAL A 52 -7.36 18.11 -7.64
N ALA A 53 -7.71 19.18 -6.93
CA ALA A 53 -7.54 19.24 -5.48
C ALA A 53 -8.40 18.20 -4.76
N SER A 54 -9.66 18.04 -5.16
CA SER A 54 -10.56 17.02 -4.61
C SER A 54 -10.07 15.59 -4.87
N GLN A 55 -9.58 15.32 -6.07
CA GLN A 55 -8.98 14.01 -6.41
C GLN A 55 -7.71 13.75 -5.59
N ALA A 56 -6.87 14.76 -5.38
CA ALA A 56 -5.67 14.63 -4.58
C ALA A 56 -5.98 14.34 -3.09
N GLU A 57 -7.03 14.97 -2.54
CA GLU A 57 -7.50 14.70 -1.17
C GLU A 57 -8.06 13.27 -1.04
N GLU A 58 -8.82 12.80 -2.03
CA GLU A 58 -9.35 11.45 -2.05
C GLU A 58 -8.22 10.41 -2.13
N LEU A 59 -7.24 10.61 -3.01
CA LEU A 59 -6.05 9.77 -3.12
C LEU A 59 -5.23 9.75 -1.83
N ALA A 60 -5.07 10.91 -1.17
CA ALA A 60 -4.37 10.98 0.11
C ALA A 60 -5.12 10.22 1.22
N SER A 61 -6.45 10.30 1.22
CA SER A 61 -7.29 9.55 2.16
C SER A 61 -7.16 8.04 1.94
N GLN A 62 -7.24 7.58 0.70
CA GLN A 62 -7.07 6.17 0.35
C GLN A 62 -5.67 5.64 0.70
N ALA A 63 -4.62 6.44 0.47
CA ALA A 63 -3.26 6.07 0.87
C ALA A 63 -3.09 5.96 2.39
N GLN A 64 -3.74 6.83 3.16
CA GLN A 64 -3.73 6.73 4.62
C GLN A 64 -4.51 5.51 5.12
N GLU A 65 -5.63 5.20 4.49
CA GLU A 65 -6.44 4.03 4.80
C GLU A 65 -5.67 2.74 4.50
N LEU A 66 -4.95 2.68 3.37
CA LEU A 66 -4.07 1.57 3.05
C LEU A 66 -2.96 1.39 4.09
N ALA A 67 -2.25 2.47 4.45
CA ALA A 67 -1.19 2.40 5.45
C ALA A 67 -1.71 1.95 6.82
N GLY A 68 -2.90 2.44 7.21
CA GLY A 68 -3.60 2.01 8.40
C GLY A 68 -3.96 0.52 8.35
N THR A 69 -4.40 0.06 7.23
CA THR A 69 -4.84 -1.28 6.92
C THR A 69 -3.69 -2.28 6.93
N LEU A 70 -2.61 -2.02 6.19
CA LEU A 70 -1.41 -2.87 6.21
C LEU A 70 -0.78 -2.93 7.60
N SER A 71 -0.83 -1.83 8.37
CA SER A 71 -0.36 -1.82 9.75
C SER A 71 -1.30 -2.56 10.72
N SER A 72 -2.55 -2.79 10.34
CA SER A 72 -3.51 -3.58 11.12
C SER A 72 -3.35 -5.08 10.91
N VAL A 73 -2.69 -5.50 9.83
CA VAL A 73 -2.30 -6.90 9.65
C VAL A 73 -1.26 -7.22 10.72
N GLU A 74 -1.64 -8.09 11.65
CA GLU A 74 -0.72 -8.56 12.68
C GLU A 74 0.21 -9.62 12.06
N TRP A 75 1.23 -9.15 11.31
CA TRP A 75 2.17 -10.02 10.59
C TRP A 75 2.70 -11.17 11.45
N GLY A 76 2.94 -10.91 12.74
CA GLY A 76 3.33 -11.93 13.71
C GLY A 76 2.27 -13.01 14.00
N LYS A 77 1.07 -12.89 13.47
CA LYS A 77 -0.02 -13.88 13.61
C LYS A 77 -0.38 -14.57 12.31
N VAL A 78 0.19 -14.14 11.18
CA VAL A 78 -0.05 -14.81 9.89
C VAL A 78 0.43 -16.25 10.00
N SER A 79 -0.48 -17.20 9.81
CA SER A 79 -0.20 -18.64 9.94
C SER A 79 0.26 -19.26 8.63
N ARG A 80 -0.31 -18.77 7.51
CA ARG A 80 0.02 -19.27 6.18
C ARG A 80 -0.35 -18.27 5.09
N LEU A 81 0.30 -18.44 3.96
CA LEU A 81 0.00 -17.80 2.69
C LEU A 81 -0.32 -18.89 1.66
N VAL A 82 -1.43 -18.77 0.97
CA VAL A 82 -1.82 -19.65 -0.14
C VAL A 82 -1.67 -18.88 -1.43
N VAL A 83 -0.87 -19.40 -2.35
CA VAL A 83 -0.68 -18.84 -3.70
C VAL A 83 -1.50 -19.68 -4.68
N LYS A 84 -2.35 -19.01 -5.46
CA LYS A 84 -3.18 -19.64 -6.48
C LYS A 84 -2.89 -19.06 -7.86
N ASP A 85 -2.99 -19.90 -8.87
CA ASP A 85 -3.11 -19.44 -10.25
C ASP A 85 -4.46 -18.75 -10.42
N ALA A 86 -4.45 -17.52 -10.91
CA ALA A 86 -5.68 -16.70 -10.96
C ALA A 86 -6.69 -17.20 -11.99
N ALA A 87 -6.24 -17.87 -13.05
CA ALA A 87 -7.10 -18.36 -14.13
C ALA A 87 -7.81 -19.67 -13.77
N SER A 88 -7.08 -20.59 -13.12
CA SER A 88 -7.61 -21.91 -12.75
C SER A 88 -8.14 -21.99 -11.31
N GLY A 89 -7.67 -21.10 -10.42
CA GLY A 89 -7.92 -21.16 -8.99
C GLY A 89 -7.14 -22.31 -8.29
N GLU A 90 -6.26 -23.00 -8.99
CA GLU A 90 -5.46 -24.08 -8.41
C GLU A 90 -4.40 -23.52 -7.48
N VAL A 91 -4.20 -24.19 -6.33
CA VAL A 91 -3.12 -23.84 -5.41
C VAL A 91 -1.79 -24.27 -6.01
N VAL A 92 -0.92 -23.29 -6.28
CA VAL A 92 0.44 -23.52 -6.82
C VAL A 92 1.47 -23.62 -5.70
N ARG A 93 1.23 -22.93 -4.57
CA ARG A 93 2.13 -22.99 -3.42
C ARG A 93 1.41 -22.65 -2.12
N GLU A 94 1.88 -23.24 -1.03
CA GLU A 94 1.53 -22.84 0.34
C GLU A 94 2.81 -22.54 1.10
N VAL A 95 2.86 -21.38 1.77
CA VAL A 95 4.00 -20.90 2.55
C VAL A 95 3.57 -20.72 4.00
N THR A 96 4.28 -21.38 4.92
CA THR A 96 4.06 -21.27 6.37
C THR A 96 5.24 -20.65 7.10
N ASP A 97 6.35 -20.36 6.39
CA ASP A 97 7.47 -19.59 6.95
C ASP A 97 7.12 -18.12 7.01
N GLN A 98 6.89 -17.64 8.21
CA GLN A 98 6.51 -16.26 8.48
C GLN A 98 7.52 -15.25 7.95
N GLY A 99 8.82 -15.55 8.08
CA GLY A 99 9.87 -14.66 7.58
C GLY A 99 9.92 -14.61 6.05
N GLU A 100 9.48 -15.64 5.35
CA GLU A 100 9.30 -15.64 3.90
C GLU A 100 8.10 -14.78 3.50
N ILE A 101 6.98 -14.94 4.19
CA ILE A 101 5.76 -14.15 3.98
C ILE A 101 6.05 -12.67 4.20
N GLU A 102 6.63 -12.30 5.36
CA GLU A 102 6.96 -10.91 5.67
C GLU A 102 7.88 -10.28 4.63
N ARG A 103 8.90 -11.00 4.17
CA ARG A 103 9.81 -10.50 3.13
C ARG A 103 9.13 -10.26 1.79
N ALA A 104 8.18 -11.11 1.41
CA ALA A 104 7.46 -10.98 0.16
C ALA A 104 6.53 -9.75 0.14
N PHE A 105 5.94 -9.43 1.29
CA PHE A 105 5.03 -8.29 1.44
C PHE A 105 5.73 -7.00 1.88
N ALA A 106 7.00 -7.05 2.30
CA ALA A 106 7.77 -5.87 2.75
C ALA A 106 7.75 -4.71 1.74
N PRO A 107 7.89 -4.91 0.40
CA PRO A 107 7.88 -3.80 -0.55
C PRO A 107 6.54 -3.04 -0.63
N LEU A 108 5.44 -3.60 -0.11
CA LEU A 108 4.16 -2.89 -0.03
C LEU A 108 4.16 -1.79 1.03
N SER A 109 5.11 -1.83 1.98
CA SER A 109 5.29 -0.81 3.02
C SER A 109 6.14 0.37 2.56
N ASP A 110 6.76 0.29 1.38
CA ASP A 110 7.54 1.37 0.79
C ASP A 110 6.63 2.48 0.23
N GLU A 111 7.22 3.58 -0.24
CA GLU A 111 6.48 4.63 -0.93
C GLU A 111 5.98 4.11 -2.30
N ASN A 112 4.75 3.65 -2.33
CA ASN A 112 4.10 3.15 -3.53
C ASN A 112 3.10 4.16 -4.07
N GLY A 113 2.90 4.17 -5.40
CA GLY A 113 1.85 4.96 -6.05
C GLY A 113 0.50 4.23 -6.01
N LEU A 114 -0.61 4.98 -5.97
CA LEU A 114 -1.91 4.43 -6.28
C LEU A 114 -2.04 4.24 -7.80
N ALA A 115 -2.74 3.21 -8.21
CA ALA A 115 -2.97 2.88 -9.60
C ALA A 115 -4.47 2.80 -9.90
N SER A 116 -4.84 2.92 -11.16
CA SER A 116 -6.15 2.52 -11.65
C SER A 116 -6.29 0.99 -11.63
N SER A 117 -7.52 0.51 -11.73
CA SER A 117 -7.76 -0.92 -11.95
C SER A 117 -6.98 -1.42 -13.16
N PRO A 118 -6.17 -2.48 -13.04
CA PRO A 118 -5.40 -3.02 -14.15
C PRO A 118 -6.32 -3.61 -15.22
N GLU A 119 -5.87 -3.51 -16.47
CA GLU A 119 -6.54 -4.10 -17.64
C GLU A 119 -5.95 -5.46 -18.01
N GLU A 120 -4.74 -5.74 -17.51
CA GLU A 120 -4.02 -6.99 -17.74
C GLU A 120 -4.70 -8.16 -17.01
N PRO A 121 -4.61 -9.39 -17.53
CA PRO A 121 -5.12 -10.58 -16.85
C PRO A 121 -4.46 -10.75 -15.48
N ALA A 122 -5.26 -11.17 -14.50
CA ALA A 122 -4.75 -11.59 -13.21
C ALA A 122 -3.85 -12.84 -13.39
N GLU A 123 -2.69 -12.82 -12.75
CA GLU A 123 -1.67 -13.85 -12.86
C GLU A 123 -1.72 -14.80 -11.66
N HIS A 124 -1.56 -14.26 -10.46
CA HIS A 124 -1.63 -15.02 -9.21
C HIS A 124 -2.44 -14.30 -8.16
N VAL A 125 -3.05 -15.10 -7.28
CA VAL A 125 -3.77 -14.65 -6.09
C VAL A 125 -3.04 -15.17 -4.86
N PHE A 126 -2.80 -14.29 -3.88
CA PHE A 126 -2.07 -14.54 -2.64
C PHE A 126 -3.00 -14.30 -1.47
N GLU A 127 -3.46 -15.36 -0.81
CA GLU A 127 -4.37 -15.29 0.34
C GLU A 127 -3.59 -15.43 1.64
N LEU A 128 -3.65 -14.40 2.50
CA LEU A 128 -3.06 -14.43 3.83
C LEU A 128 -4.09 -14.86 4.87
N TRP A 129 -3.72 -15.87 5.63
CA TRP A 129 -4.55 -16.48 6.67
C TRP A 129 -3.93 -16.28 8.05
N GLN A 130 -4.76 -16.03 9.04
CA GLN A 130 -4.37 -15.97 10.45
C GLN A 130 -5.44 -16.61 11.33
N PRO A 131 -5.09 -17.10 12.54
CA PRO A 131 -6.08 -17.51 13.50
C PRO A 131 -7.00 -16.35 13.88
N GLU A 132 -8.29 -16.61 14.07
CA GLU A 132 -9.22 -15.60 14.58
C GLU A 132 -8.77 -15.06 15.96
N THR A 133 -9.20 -13.84 16.29
CA THR A 133 -8.88 -13.27 17.60
C THR A 133 -9.54 -14.09 18.72
N GLN A 134 -8.73 -14.64 19.62
CA GLN A 134 -9.20 -15.44 20.75
C GLN A 134 -10.14 -14.64 21.65
N LYS A 135 -11.33 -15.15 21.86
CA LYS A 135 -12.30 -14.58 22.79
C LYS A 135 -12.08 -15.12 24.21
N ALA A 136 -12.51 -14.36 25.21
CA ALA A 136 -12.39 -14.79 26.60
C ALA A 136 -13.10 -16.15 26.83
N GLY A 137 -12.34 -17.15 27.29
CA GLY A 137 -12.84 -18.51 27.54
C GLY A 137 -12.73 -19.47 26.33
N GLN A 138 -12.24 -19.01 25.19
CA GLN A 138 -11.98 -19.85 24.01
C GLN A 138 -10.60 -20.51 24.12
N SER A 139 -10.48 -21.78 23.75
CA SER A 139 -9.18 -22.47 23.67
C SER A 139 -8.42 -22.03 22.41
N ALA A 140 -7.11 -21.88 22.52
CA ALA A 140 -6.27 -21.56 21.37
C ALA A 140 -6.36 -22.63 20.26
N ASP A 141 -6.53 -23.89 20.62
CA ASP A 141 -6.63 -25.02 19.70
C ASP A 141 -7.98 -25.06 18.94
N SER A 142 -8.94 -24.21 19.32
CA SER A 142 -10.26 -24.12 18.69
C SER A 142 -10.45 -22.89 17.82
N LEU A 143 -9.38 -22.14 17.54
CA LEU A 143 -9.41 -20.96 16.67
C LEU A 143 -9.49 -21.41 15.20
N GLU A 144 -10.44 -20.86 14.50
CA GLU A 144 -10.53 -21.01 13.03
C GLU A 144 -9.55 -20.06 12.35
N GLU A 145 -9.06 -20.43 11.17
CA GLU A 145 -8.28 -19.52 10.34
C GLU A 145 -9.23 -18.64 9.53
N VAL A 146 -8.90 -17.37 9.48
CA VAL A 146 -9.62 -16.37 8.70
C VAL A 146 -8.68 -15.72 7.70
N GLU A 147 -9.16 -15.50 6.49
CA GLU A 147 -8.46 -14.72 5.50
C GLU A 147 -8.51 -13.24 5.89
N VAL A 148 -7.36 -12.60 5.91
CA VAL A 148 -7.22 -11.20 6.33
C VAL A 148 -6.86 -10.28 5.19
N LEU A 149 -6.14 -10.79 4.21
CA LEU A 149 -5.68 -10.03 3.04
C LEU A 149 -5.57 -10.95 1.83
N GLU A 150 -6.08 -10.49 0.70
CA GLU A 150 -5.81 -11.03 -0.62
C GLU A 150 -4.97 -10.02 -1.41
N ALA A 151 -3.92 -10.51 -2.07
CA ALA A 151 -3.15 -9.72 -3.02
C ALA A 151 -3.23 -10.39 -4.39
N THR A 152 -3.44 -9.60 -5.45
CA THR A 152 -3.48 -10.10 -6.83
C THR A 152 -2.38 -9.43 -7.65
N THR A 153 -1.58 -10.22 -8.37
CA THR A 153 -0.65 -9.74 -9.40
C THR A 153 -1.25 -9.91 -10.78
N TYR A 154 -0.72 -9.16 -11.76
CA TYR A 154 -1.21 -9.13 -13.14
C TYR A 154 -0.06 -9.34 -14.11
N GLU A 155 -0.30 -10.00 -15.24
CA GLU A 155 0.71 -10.34 -16.24
C GLU A 155 1.49 -9.12 -16.72
N GLY A 156 2.80 -9.09 -16.46
CA GLY A 156 3.70 -8.02 -16.91
C GLY A 156 3.42 -6.63 -16.30
N SER A 157 2.47 -6.51 -15.36
CA SER A 157 2.08 -5.24 -14.75
C SER A 157 2.82 -5.01 -13.42
N PRO A 158 3.19 -3.76 -13.08
CA PRO A 158 3.69 -3.40 -11.77
C PRO A 158 2.56 -3.23 -10.74
N VAL A 159 1.29 -3.39 -11.16
CA VAL A 159 0.14 -3.19 -10.28
C VAL A 159 -0.10 -4.42 -9.43
N VAL A 160 -0.33 -4.19 -8.15
CA VAL A 160 -0.82 -5.18 -7.19
C VAL A 160 -2.15 -4.68 -6.65
N THR A 161 -3.18 -5.51 -6.71
CA THR A 161 -4.45 -5.23 -6.03
C THR A 161 -4.42 -5.86 -4.65
N LEU A 162 -4.78 -5.10 -3.65
CA LEU A 162 -4.97 -5.58 -2.27
C LEU A 162 -6.45 -5.53 -1.93
N GLU A 163 -6.98 -6.64 -1.42
CA GLU A 163 -8.36 -6.73 -0.94
C GLU A 163 -8.37 -7.23 0.51
N MET A 164 -9.05 -6.49 1.38
CA MET A 164 -9.24 -6.87 2.77
C MET A 164 -10.65 -7.38 2.98
N SER A 165 -10.76 -8.69 3.08
CA SER A 165 -12.02 -9.41 3.19
C SER A 165 -12.93 -8.92 4.34
N PRO A 166 -12.43 -8.61 5.56
CA PRO A 166 -13.31 -8.21 6.65
C PRO A 166 -14.02 -6.88 6.45
N ILE A 167 -13.47 -5.97 5.65
CA ILE A 167 -14.00 -4.60 5.46
C ILE A 167 -14.37 -4.28 4.02
N GLY A 168 -14.08 -5.20 3.08
CA GLY A 168 -14.36 -5.02 1.66
C GLY A 168 -13.56 -3.89 1.00
N LEU A 169 -12.42 -3.51 1.58
CA LEU A 169 -11.54 -2.50 1.01
C LEU A 169 -10.71 -3.11 -0.12
N ARG A 170 -10.77 -2.49 -1.31
CA ARG A 170 -9.95 -2.87 -2.47
C ARG A 170 -9.13 -1.68 -2.94
N LEU A 171 -7.82 -1.88 -3.09
CA LEU A 171 -6.87 -0.86 -3.51
C LEU A 171 -5.94 -1.40 -4.59
N HIS A 172 -5.60 -0.55 -5.55
CA HIS A 172 -4.62 -0.85 -6.59
C HIS A 172 -3.36 -0.02 -6.34
N ILE A 173 -2.23 -0.69 -6.24
CA ILE A 173 -0.93 -0.10 -5.92
C ILE A 173 0.01 -0.34 -7.09
N SER A 174 0.70 0.69 -7.56
CA SER A 174 1.79 0.55 -8.53
C SER A 174 3.11 0.39 -7.78
N SER A 175 3.64 -0.82 -7.77
CA SER A 175 4.92 -1.16 -7.15
C SER A 175 5.56 -2.34 -7.88
N GLN A 176 6.56 -2.06 -8.71
CA GLN A 176 7.31 -3.11 -9.40
C GLN A 176 7.97 -4.07 -8.40
N ALA A 177 8.54 -3.54 -7.33
CA ALA A 177 9.22 -4.33 -6.32
C ALA A 177 8.26 -5.29 -5.60
N ALA A 178 7.03 -4.84 -5.28
CA ALA A 178 6.02 -5.68 -4.65
C ALA A 178 5.52 -6.77 -5.62
N ALA A 179 5.23 -6.39 -6.87
CA ALA A 179 4.79 -7.35 -7.89
C ALA A 179 5.83 -8.44 -8.13
N ASP A 180 7.10 -8.07 -8.28
CA ASP A 180 8.20 -9.03 -8.51
C ASP A 180 8.45 -9.90 -7.28
N SER A 181 8.36 -9.33 -6.07
CA SER A 181 8.53 -10.08 -4.83
C SER A 181 7.44 -11.14 -4.65
N LEU A 182 6.19 -10.79 -4.95
CA LEU A 182 5.06 -11.71 -4.87
C LEU A 182 5.16 -12.81 -5.94
N ARG A 183 5.48 -12.46 -7.21
CA ARG A 183 5.68 -13.45 -8.27
C ARG A 183 6.76 -14.45 -7.92
N GLY A 184 7.87 -14.00 -7.31
CA GLY A 184 8.93 -14.86 -6.83
C GLY A 184 8.48 -15.92 -5.80
N LEU A 185 7.33 -15.73 -5.16
CA LEU A 185 6.73 -16.78 -4.30
C LEU A 185 5.97 -17.85 -5.10
N ALA A 186 5.54 -17.56 -6.31
CA ALA A 186 4.81 -18.52 -7.15
C ALA A 186 5.73 -19.45 -7.94
N GLU A 187 7.02 -19.14 -8.01
CA GLU A 187 8.07 -19.93 -8.64
C GLU A 187 8.65 -21.00 -7.67
#